data_50aa1e0d074b7b4980cdfdc50868e0cc
#
_entry.id   50aa1e0d074b7b4980cdfdc50868e0cc
#
_cell.length_a   1.000
_cell.length_b   1.000
_cell.length_c   1.000
_cell.angle_alpha   90.00
_cell.angle_beta   90.00
_cell.angle_gamma   90.00
#
_symmetry.space_group_name_H-M   'P 1'
#
loop_
_entity.id
_entity.type
_entity.pdbx_description
1 polymer ?
#
loop_
_entity_poly.entity_id
_entity_poly.type
_entity_poly.pdbx_seq_one_letter_code
_entity_poly.pdbx_strand_id
1 'polypeptide(L)'
;MNIAWDSTGDGAPLLLIQGLGYGRWGWEPIMQELAERYRVLRFDNRGIGESDKPAGPYTAAEMATDALQVLDEAGVERAHVVGASLGGMIAQELVVAEPGRVDKLVLCCTTAGGPDMPPMPEATVKLFMEAPTLDPQVALRRFVENALGESPPAGLADELFALRLQNPPDPAGWQAQAAAGTTFPGAAIDSIAAPTLIVQGTADNVVNPLNAEVLASRIPGAQIELLDGLGHLFFWERPGEFVRIVSEFLG
;
A
#
# COMPACT_ATOMS: atom_id res chain seq x y z
N MET A 1 -9.56 -1.33 19.82
CA MET A 1 -9.40 -2.47 18.90
C MET A 1 -7.92 -2.84 18.91
N ASN A 2 -7.59 -4.13 18.83
CA ASN A 2 -6.19 -4.55 18.77
C ASN A 2 -5.69 -4.49 17.32
N ILE A 3 -4.62 -3.71 17.08
CA ILE A 3 -3.89 -3.66 15.81
C ILE A 3 -2.52 -4.29 16.06
N ALA A 4 -2.25 -5.39 15.38
CA ALA A 4 -0.99 -6.10 15.51
C ALA A 4 0.10 -5.36 14.70
N TRP A 5 1.15 -4.94 15.38
CA TRP A 5 2.28 -4.23 14.78
C TRP A 5 3.61 -4.68 15.35
N ASP A 6 4.68 -4.40 14.63
CA ASP A 6 6.05 -4.56 15.09
C ASP A 6 6.94 -3.39 14.64
N SER A 7 8.14 -3.32 15.21
CA SER A 7 9.10 -2.26 14.90
C SER A 7 10.52 -2.83 14.85
N THR A 8 11.30 -2.40 13.85
CA THR A 8 12.70 -2.79 13.67
C THR A 8 13.55 -1.56 13.33
N GLY A 9 14.78 -1.50 13.83
CA GLY A 9 15.69 -0.35 13.67
C GLY A 9 15.47 0.76 14.68
N ASP A 10 16.40 1.74 14.72
CA ASP A 10 16.47 2.79 15.75
C ASP A 10 16.51 4.23 15.19
N GLY A 11 16.40 4.39 13.87
CA GLY A 11 16.46 5.69 13.20
C GLY A 11 15.19 6.52 13.29
N ALA A 12 15.03 7.48 12.37
CA ALA A 12 13.80 8.27 12.26
C ALA A 12 12.57 7.35 12.05
N PRO A 13 11.41 7.64 12.68
CA PRO A 13 10.24 6.79 12.55
C PRO A 13 9.72 6.75 11.12
N LEU A 14 9.47 5.52 10.61
CA LEU A 14 8.90 5.24 9.30
C LEU A 14 7.74 4.26 9.44
N LEU A 15 6.53 4.70 9.13
CA LEU A 15 5.33 3.87 9.14
C LEU A 15 5.05 3.31 7.75
N LEU A 16 4.90 1.99 7.64
CA LEU A 16 4.55 1.29 6.41
C LEU A 16 3.11 0.79 6.46
N ILE A 17 2.26 1.23 5.51
CA ILE A 17 0.84 0.86 5.41
C ILE A 17 0.63 0.03 4.16
N GLN A 18 0.29 -1.24 4.33
CA GLN A 18 0.17 -2.21 3.25
C GLN A 18 -1.20 -2.13 2.55
N GLY A 19 -1.28 -2.69 1.34
CA GLY A 19 -2.47 -2.75 0.52
C GLY A 19 -3.44 -3.87 0.91
N LEU A 20 -4.48 -4.04 0.10
CA LEU A 20 -5.58 -4.98 0.28
C LEU A 20 -5.10 -6.43 0.48
N GLY A 21 -5.44 -7.00 1.63
CA GLY A 21 -5.22 -8.40 1.93
C GLY A 21 -3.76 -8.80 2.15
N TYR A 22 -2.84 -7.84 2.25
CA TYR A 22 -1.45 -8.05 2.64
C TYR A 22 -1.22 -7.62 4.08
N GLY A 23 -0.68 -8.53 4.90
CA GLY A 23 -0.22 -8.21 6.25
C GLY A 23 1.19 -7.62 6.26
N ARG A 24 1.76 -7.51 7.46
CA ARG A 24 3.14 -7.02 7.69
C ARG A 24 4.18 -7.72 6.82
N TRP A 25 4.00 -9.01 6.54
CA TRP A 25 4.88 -9.81 5.70
C TRP A 25 5.06 -9.24 4.27
N GLY A 26 4.08 -8.48 3.79
CA GLY A 26 4.15 -7.85 2.47
C GLY A 26 5.30 -6.85 2.31
N TRP A 27 5.96 -6.44 3.39
CA TRP A 27 7.11 -5.54 3.39
C TRP A 27 8.47 -6.24 3.56
N GLU A 28 8.49 -7.58 3.73
CA GLU A 28 9.73 -8.32 4.04
C GLU A 28 10.92 -8.00 3.10
N PRO A 29 10.76 -7.87 1.77
CA PRO A 29 11.91 -7.64 0.88
C PRO A 29 12.69 -6.36 1.16
N ILE A 30 12.06 -5.37 1.80
CA ILE A 30 12.67 -4.05 2.02
C ILE A 30 12.98 -3.76 3.50
N MET A 31 12.52 -4.64 4.40
CA MET A 31 12.60 -4.38 5.84
C MET A 31 14.03 -4.24 6.36
N GLN A 32 14.92 -5.17 5.98
CA GLN A 32 16.28 -5.17 6.49
C GLN A 32 17.02 -3.89 6.12
N GLU A 33 16.95 -3.50 4.86
CA GLU A 33 17.68 -2.33 4.35
C GLU A 33 17.09 -1.01 4.89
N LEU A 34 15.76 -0.90 5.01
CA LEU A 34 15.12 0.27 5.63
C LEU A 34 15.47 0.38 7.12
N ALA A 35 15.53 -0.73 7.85
CA ALA A 35 15.83 -0.75 9.27
C ALA A 35 17.27 -0.33 9.61
N GLU A 36 18.18 -0.30 8.64
CA GLU A 36 19.52 0.26 8.80
C GLU A 36 19.52 1.77 9.01
N ARG A 37 18.45 2.47 8.57
CA ARG A 37 18.34 3.94 8.60
C ARG A 37 17.18 4.45 9.43
N TYR A 38 16.09 3.68 9.50
CA TYR A 38 14.82 4.09 10.10
C TYR A 38 14.42 3.15 11.24
N ARG A 39 13.65 3.67 12.17
CA ARG A 39 12.80 2.85 13.03
C ARG A 39 11.53 2.54 12.25
N VAL A 40 11.52 1.40 11.55
CA VAL A 40 10.42 0.97 10.70
C VAL A 40 9.31 0.37 11.55
N LEU A 41 8.11 0.93 11.47
CA LEU A 41 6.88 0.39 12.04
C LEU A 41 6.03 -0.19 10.90
N ARG A 42 5.54 -1.40 11.07
CA ARG A 42 4.59 -2.02 10.15
C ARG A 42 3.48 -2.72 10.93
N PHE A 43 2.30 -2.81 10.36
CA PHE A 43 1.15 -3.39 11.03
C PHE A 43 0.25 -4.17 10.08
N ASP A 44 -0.54 -5.07 10.63
CA ASP A 44 -1.64 -5.72 9.91
C ASP A 44 -2.84 -4.78 9.96
N ASN A 45 -3.32 -4.34 8.81
CA ASN A 45 -4.56 -3.56 8.74
C ASN A 45 -5.71 -4.34 9.38
N ARG A 46 -6.72 -3.63 9.97
CA ARG A 46 -7.94 -4.30 10.45
C ARG A 46 -8.49 -5.28 9.41
N GLY A 47 -9.01 -6.40 9.88
CA GLY A 47 -9.61 -7.43 9.02
C GLY A 47 -8.65 -8.52 8.55
N ILE A 48 -7.31 -8.38 8.76
CA ILE A 48 -6.33 -9.38 8.32
C ILE A 48 -5.27 -9.67 9.39
N GLY A 49 -4.47 -10.71 9.14
CA GLY A 49 -3.34 -11.10 9.98
C GLY A 49 -3.75 -11.34 11.43
N GLU A 50 -2.98 -10.78 12.34
CA GLU A 50 -3.18 -10.86 13.78
C GLU A 50 -3.98 -9.68 14.36
N SER A 51 -4.38 -8.70 13.52
CA SER A 51 -5.26 -7.61 13.93
C SER A 51 -6.71 -8.08 14.09
N ASP A 52 -7.48 -7.34 14.89
CA ASP A 52 -8.91 -7.56 15.04
C ASP A 52 -9.64 -7.46 13.69
N LYS A 53 -10.73 -8.25 13.59
CA LYS A 53 -11.55 -8.38 12.37
C LYS A 53 -12.98 -7.94 12.64
N PRO A 54 -13.23 -6.64 12.91
CA PRO A 54 -14.58 -6.14 13.13
C PRO A 54 -15.46 -6.34 11.89
N ALA A 55 -16.77 -6.31 12.07
CA ALA A 55 -17.69 -6.36 10.94
C ALA A 55 -17.51 -5.15 10.04
N GLY A 56 -17.46 -5.39 8.71
CA GLY A 56 -17.38 -4.32 7.69
C GLY A 56 -18.76 -3.78 7.28
N PRO A 57 -18.82 -2.92 6.26
CA PRO A 57 -17.68 -2.49 5.42
C PRO A 57 -16.74 -1.53 6.17
N TYR A 58 -15.45 -1.48 5.78
CA TYR A 58 -14.52 -0.48 6.29
C TYR A 58 -14.41 0.72 5.35
N THR A 59 -13.82 1.81 5.86
CA THR A 59 -13.44 2.99 5.07
C THR A 59 -11.94 3.29 5.25
N ALA A 60 -11.32 3.96 4.27
CA ALA A 60 -9.92 4.36 4.39
C ALA A 60 -9.70 5.30 5.59
N ALA A 61 -10.68 6.17 5.89
CA ALA A 61 -10.64 7.07 7.03
C ALA A 61 -10.64 6.32 8.38
N GLU A 62 -11.47 5.27 8.54
CA GLU A 62 -11.44 4.43 9.73
C GLU A 62 -10.10 3.68 9.86
N MET A 63 -9.54 3.19 8.74
CA MET A 63 -8.25 2.51 8.74
C MET A 63 -7.09 3.48 9.03
N ALA A 64 -7.23 4.77 8.69
CA ALA A 64 -6.27 5.80 9.07
C ALA A 64 -6.23 6.02 10.59
N THR A 65 -7.37 5.85 11.30
CA THR A 65 -7.35 5.91 12.77
C THR A 65 -6.57 4.76 13.40
N ASP A 66 -6.53 3.57 12.75
CA ASP A 66 -5.69 2.46 13.20
C ASP A 66 -4.20 2.77 13.03
N ALA A 67 -3.83 3.37 11.91
CA ALA A 67 -2.46 3.80 11.66
C ALA A 67 -1.99 4.83 12.72
N LEU A 68 -2.87 5.76 13.12
CA LEU A 68 -2.61 6.68 14.22
C LEU A 68 -2.47 5.96 15.56
N GLN A 69 -3.33 4.98 15.85
CA GLN A 69 -3.21 4.14 17.05
C GLN A 69 -1.83 3.46 17.12
N VAL A 70 -1.33 2.92 16.01
CA VAL A 70 0.01 2.30 15.95
C VAL A 70 1.10 3.30 16.31
N LEU A 71 1.04 4.54 15.78
CA LEU A 71 2.00 5.59 16.14
C LEU A 71 1.93 5.94 17.63
N ASP A 72 0.72 6.03 18.20
CA ASP A 72 0.51 6.35 19.62
C ASP A 72 1.05 5.24 20.53
N GLU A 73 0.75 3.97 20.24
CA GLU A 73 1.24 2.82 20.99
C GLU A 73 2.76 2.67 20.90
N ALA A 74 3.34 3.03 19.75
CA ALA A 74 4.80 3.04 19.56
C ALA A 74 5.49 4.24 20.21
N GLY A 75 4.74 5.20 20.78
CA GLY A 75 5.27 6.44 21.37
C GLY A 75 5.87 7.36 20.31
N VAL A 76 5.34 7.35 19.09
CA VAL A 76 5.82 8.14 17.94
C VAL A 76 4.90 9.32 17.72
N GLU A 77 5.39 10.53 17.95
CA GLU A 77 4.63 11.76 17.74
C GLU A 77 4.47 12.08 16.26
N ARG A 78 5.53 11.85 15.45
CA ARG A 78 5.57 12.15 14.03
C ARG A 78 6.45 11.14 13.29
N ALA A 79 6.02 10.70 12.11
CA ALA A 79 6.73 9.71 11.30
C ALA A 79 6.74 10.08 9.82
N HIS A 80 7.71 9.56 9.07
CA HIS A 80 7.54 9.37 7.63
C HIS A 80 6.49 8.28 7.40
N VAL A 81 5.71 8.39 6.32
CA VAL A 81 4.67 7.42 6.00
C VAL A 81 4.83 6.93 4.56
N VAL A 82 4.85 5.61 4.38
CA VAL A 82 4.80 4.95 3.08
C VAL A 82 3.51 4.14 3.01
N GLY A 83 2.66 4.43 2.05
CA GLY A 83 1.41 3.70 1.82
C GLY A 83 1.34 3.10 0.42
N ALA A 84 1.08 1.78 0.31
CA ALA A 84 0.95 1.10 -0.97
C ALA A 84 -0.51 0.73 -1.27
N SER A 85 -0.99 1.03 -2.47
CA SER A 85 -2.33 0.64 -2.95
C SER A 85 -3.42 1.18 -2.00
N LEU A 86 -4.25 0.32 -1.39
CA LEU A 86 -5.19 0.70 -0.33
C LEU A 86 -4.47 1.42 0.82
N GLY A 87 -3.24 1.02 1.17
CA GLY A 87 -2.42 1.71 2.17
C GLY A 87 -2.09 3.15 1.79
N GLY A 88 -2.00 3.46 0.50
CA GLY A 88 -1.85 4.83 -0.01
C GLY A 88 -3.12 5.67 0.17
N MET A 89 -4.31 5.08 0.03
CA MET A 89 -5.58 5.76 0.34
C MET A 89 -5.69 6.05 1.84
N ILE A 90 -5.29 5.08 2.69
CA ILE A 90 -5.23 5.22 4.15
C ILE A 90 -4.24 6.34 4.53
N ALA A 91 -3.07 6.36 3.92
CA ALA A 91 -2.05 7.38 4.17
C ALA A 91 -2.52 8.80 3.77
N GLN A 92 -3.30 8.93 2.70
CA GLN A 92 -3.94 10.19 2.31
C GLN A 92 -4.92 10.67 3.38
N GLU A 93 -5.82 9.79 3.86
CA GLU A 93 -6.74 10.13 4.95
C GLU A 93 -6.00 10.51 6.24
N LEU A 94 -4.94 9.76 6.58
CA LEU A 94 -4.12 10.03 7.76
C LEU A 94 -3.50 11.43 7.71
N VAL A 95 -2.81 11.79 6.62
CA VAL A 95 -2.13 13.09 6.53
C VAL A 95 -3.10 14.26 6.44
N VAL A 96 -4.29 14.06 5.87
CA VAL A 96 -5.35 15.09 5.82
C VAL A 96 -5.99 15.29 7.19
N ALA A 97 -6.26 14.20 7.92
CA ALA A 97 -6.87 14.29 9.24
C ALA A 97 -5.89 14.82 10.31
N GLU A 98 -4.64 14.40 10.27
CA GLU A 98 -3.63 14.70 11.28
C GLU A 98 -2.29 15.12 10.63
N PRO A 99 -2.23 16.28 9.96
CA PRO A 99 -1.05 16.70 9.20
C PRO A 99 0.20 16.86 10.06
N GLY A 100 0.05 17.11 11.36
CA GLY A 100 1.17 17.19 12.32
C GLY A 100 1.85 15.84 12.59
N ARG A 101 1.21 14.71 12.25
CA ARG A 101 1.71 13.35 12.51
C ARG A 101 2.58 12.81 11.36
N VAL A 102 2.54 13.45 10.18
CA VAL A 102 3.27 13.01 8.98
C VAL A 102 4.40 13.98 8.65
N ASP A 103 5.62 13.48 8.56
CA ASP A 103 6.79 14.29 8.20
C ASP A 103 6.98 14.38 6.68
N LYS A 104 7.13 13.23 6.03
CA LYS A 104 7.13 13.08 4.58
C LYS A 104 6.22 11.91 4.20
N LEU A 105 5.59 12.01 3.04
CA LEU A 105 4.63 11.04 2.55
C LEU A 105 5.13 10.38 1.27
N VAL A 106 5.08 9.04 1.20
CA VAL A 106 5.33 8.28 -0.03
C VAL A 106 4.08 7.50 -0.39
N LEU A 107 3.53 7.79 -1.56
CA LEU A 107 2.34 7.14 -2.11
C LEU A 107 2.76 6.17 -3.22
N CYS A 108 2.56 4.87 -3.01
CA CYS A 108 2.98 3.81 -3.90
C CYS A 108 1.76 3.16 -4.58
N CYS A 109 1.79 3.04 -5.92
CA CYS A 109 0.78 2.30 -6.70
C CYS A 109 -0.67 2.51 -6.21
N THR A 110 -1.06 3.77 -5.98
CA THR A 110 -2.35 4.14 -5.39
C THR A 110 -3.12 5.15 -6.22
N THR A 111 -4.28 5.54 -5.77
CA THR A 111 -5.19 6.46 -6.47
C THR A 111 -5.61 7.63 -5.57
N ALA A 112 -5.96 8.74 -6.20
CA ALA A 112 -6.60 9.87 -5.52
C ALA A 112 -8.07 9.61 -5.14
N GLY A 113 -8.68 8.55 -5.70
CA GLY A 113 -10.11 8.30 -5.57
C GLY A 113 -10.97 9.36 -6.29
N GLY A 114 -12.28 9.25 -6.07
CA GLY A 114 -13.24 10.19 -6.64
C GLY A 114 -13.59 9.94 -8.12
N PRO A 115 -14.43 10.81 -8.72
CA PRO A 115 -15.01 10.55 -10.05
C PRO A 115 -14.00 10.70 -11.21
N ASP A 116 -12.91 11.44 -10.99
CA ASP A 116 -11.88 11.70 -12.03
C ASP A 116 -10.76 10.65 -12.01
N MET A 117 -10.91 9.61 -11.18
CA MET A 117 -9.93 8.52 -11.09
C MET A 117 -9.83 7.76 -12.43
N PRO A 118 -8.61 7.55 -12.97
CA PRO A 118 -8.40 6.67 -14.10
C PRO A 118 -9.01 5.28 -13.83
N PRO A 119 -9.70 4.68 -14.82
CA PRO A 119 -10.36 3.41 -14.62
C PRO A 119 -9.35 2.29 -14.30
N MET A 120 -9.81 1.30 -13.55
CA MET A 120 -9.03 0.09 -13.29
C MET A 120 -8.62 -0.55 -14.63
N PRO A 121 -7.37 -1.03 -14.76
CA PRO A 121 -6.93 -1.72 -15.99
C PRO A 121 -7.83 -2.88 -16.39
N GLU A 122 -8.08 -3.02 -17.68
CA GLU A 122 -9.00 -4.03 -18.23
C GLU A 122 -8.62 -5.46 -17.82
N ALA A 123 -7.31 -5.76 -17.74
CA ALA A 123 -6.81 -7.07 -17.30
C ALA A 123 -7.32 -7.44 -15.89
N THR A 124 -7.29 -6.49 -14.98
CA THR A 124 -7.79 -6.70 -13.61
C THR A 124 -9.31 -6.80 -13.56
N VAL A 125 -10.03 -5.96 -14.30
CA VAL A 125 -11.49 -6.04 -14.40
C VAL A 125 -11.91 -7.43 -14.91
N LYS A 126 -11.28 -7.91 -15.97
CA LYS A 126 -11.52 -9.25 -16.53
C LYS A 126 -11.24 -10.35 -15.52
N LEU A 127 -10.11 -10.25 -14.81
CA LEU A 127 -9.74 -11.22 -13.78
C LEU A 127 -10.76 -11.27 -12.63
N PHE A 128 -11.26 -10.12 -12.17
CA PHE A 128 -12.33 -10.09 -11.16
C PHE A 128 -13.62 -10.75 -11.64
N MET A 129 -13.97 -10.61 -12.92
CA MET A 129 -15.16 -11.25 -13.49
C MET A 129 -15.01 -12.76 -13.64
N GLU A 130 -13.80 -13.25 -13.94
CA GLU A 130 -13.50 -14.66 -14.14
C GLU A 130 -13.25 -15.41 -12.83
N ALA A 131 -12.65 -14.76 -11.83
CA ALA A 131 -12.19 -15.37 -10.58
C ALA A 131 -13.25 -16.24 -9.88
N PRO A 132 -14.54 -15.84 -9.77
CA PRO A 132 -15.56 -16.68 -9.13
C PRO A 132 -15.84 -18.02 -9.84
N THR A 133 -15.40 -18.17 -11.10
CA THR A 133 -15.60 -19.39 -11.90
C THR A 133 -14.38 -20.31 -11.89
N LEU A 134 -13.26 -19.83 -11.30
CA LEU A 134 -12.00 -20.56 -11.26
C LEU A 134 -11.83 -21.33 -9.95
N ASP A 135 -10.95 -22.32 -9.96
CA ASP A 135 -10.42 -22.86 -8.72
C ASP A 135 -9.75 -21.74 -7.91
N PRO A 136 -9.97 -21.66 -6.57
CA PRO A 136 -9.44 -20.56 -5.75
C PRO A 136 -7.94 -20.36 -5.84
N GLN A 137 -7.16 -21.44 -5.97
CA GLN A 137 -5.69 -21.32 -6.09
C GLN A 137 -5.30 -20.83 -7.49
N VAL A 138 -6.02 -21.23 -8.53
CA VAL A 138 -5.83 -20.71 -9.89
C VAL A 138 -6.15 -19.22 -9.94
N ALA A 139 -7.25 -18.78 -9.32
CA ALA A 139 -7.60 -17.38 -9.23
C ALA A 139 -6.52 -16.58 -8.49
N LEU A 140 -6.09 -17.07 -7.31
CA LEU A 140 -5.03 -16.45 -6.51
C LEU A 140 -3.73 -16.32 -7.31
N ARG A 141 -3.32 -17.38 -8.02
CA ARG A 141 -2.11 -17.37 -8.86
C ARG A 141 -2.19 -16.28 -9.94
N ARG A 142 -3.33 -16.19 -10.61
CA ARG A 142 -3.54 -15.18 -11.65
C ARG A 142 -3.54 -13.74 -11.08
N PHE A 143 -4.06 -13.52 -9.85
CA PHE A 143 -3.95 -12.22 -9.18
C PHE A 143 -2.51 -11.86 -8.84
N VAL A 144 -1.71 -12.83 -8.40
CA VAL A 144 -0.27 -12.62 -8.14
C VAL A 144 0.45 -12.23 -9.44
N GLU A 145 0.25 -12.99 -10.51
CA GLU A 145 0.87 -12.73 -11.82
C GLU A 145 0.44 -11.38 -12.41
N ASN A 146 -0.84 -11.02 -12.27
CA ASN A 146 -1.37 -9.73 -12.74
C ASN A 146 -0.80 -8.51 -11.99
N ALA A 147 -0.31 -8.71 -10.77
CA ALA A 147 0.30 -7.65 -9.98
C ALA A 147 1.80 -7.44 -10.27
N LEU A 148 2.40 -8.29 -11.09
CA LEU A 148 3.80 -8.20 -11.50
C LEU A 148 3.93 -7.46 -12.84
N GLY A 149 5.11 -6.89 -13.08
CA GLY A 149 5.43 -6.16 -14.28
C GLY A 149 5.74 -7.05 -15.50
N GLU A 150 6.34 -6.45 -16.53
CA GLU A 150 6.59 -7.11 -17.81
C GLU A 150 7.64 -8.24 -17.72
N SER A 151 8.60 -8.10 -16.81
CA SER A 151 9.74 -9.01 -16.69
C SER A 151 10.14 -9.19 -15.22
N PRO A 152 9.27 -9.79 -14.38
CA PRO A 152 9.57 -9.99 -12.98
C PRO A 152 10.75 -10.95 -12.79
N PRO A 153 11.48 -10.86 -11.66
CA PRO A 153 12.52 -11.81 -11.32
C PRO A 153 12.03 -13.25 -11.39
N ALA A 154 12.90 -14.16 -11.90
CA ALA A 154 12.56 -15.57 -12.03
C ALA A 154 12.20 -16.16 -10.65
N GLY A 155 11.06 -16.86 -10.58
CA GLY A 155 10.56 -17.48 -9.35
C GLY A 155 9.76 -16.56 -8.42
N LEU A 156 9.74 -15.24 -8.64
CA LEU A 156 9.03 -14.31 -7.76
C LEU A 156 7.51 -14.60 -7.70
N ALA A 157 6.88 -14.93 -8.82
CA ALA A 157 5.47 -15.30 -8.83
C ALA A 157 5.18 -16.56 -7.99
N ASP A 158 6.10 -17.54 -8.00
CA ASP A 158 5.97 -18.76 -7.20
C ASP A 158 6.16 -18.46 -5.71
N GLU A 159 7.12 -17.61 -5.37
CA GLU A 159 7.37 -17.15 -4.00
C GLU A 159 6.16 -16.41 -3.43
N LEU A 160 5.67 -15.41 -4.14
CA LEU A 160 4.49 -14.64 -3.72
C LEU A 160 3.24 -15.52 -3.59
N PHE A 161 3.04 -16.44 -4.53
CA PHE A 161 1.93 -17.39 -4.46
C PHE A 161 2.04 -18.27 -3.22
N ALA A 162 3.23 -18.81 -2.91
CA ALA A 162 3.46 -19.60 -1.71
C ALA A 162 3.22 -18.79 -0.41
N LEU A 163 3.71 -17.54 -0.36
CA LEU A 163 3.49 -16.64 0.77
C LEU A 163 2.00 -16.31 0.97
N ARG A 164 1.27 -16.09 -0.10
CA ARG A 164 -0.19 -15.86 -0.05
C ARG A 164 -0.95 -17.09 0.47
N LEU A 165 -0.51 -18.30 0.13
CA LEU A 165 -1.11 -19.54 0.68
C LEU A 165 -0.78 -19.73 2.15
N GLN A 166 0.41 -19.31 2.61
CA GLN A 166 0.81 -19.38 4.02
C GLN A 166 0.12 -18.30 4.87
N ASN A 167 -0.25 -17.17 4.26
CA ASN A 167 -0.87 -16.03 4.92
C ASN A 167 -2.23 -15.69 4.29
N PRO A 168 -3.21 -16.61 4.33
CA PRO A 168 -4.51 -16.37 3.72
C PRO A 168 -5.23 -15.24 4.47
N PRO A 169 -5.76 -14.24 3.78
CA PRO A 169 -6.57 -13.23 4.44
C PRO A 169 -7.89 -13.85 4.94
N ASP A 170 -8.42 -13.33 6.05
CA ASP A 170 -9.79 -13.63 6.45
C ASP A 170 -10.75 -13.15 5.35
N PRO A 171 -11.67 -14.00 4.85
CA PRO A 171 -12.52 -13.63 3.71
C PRO A 171 -13.44 -12.42 3.97
N ALA A 172 -14.01 -12.32 5.20
CA ALA A 172 -14.88 -11.20 5.56
C ALA A 172 -14.07 -9.91 5.73
N GLY A 173 -12.89 -10.01 6.37
CA GLY A 173 -11.96 -8.90 6.52
C GLY A 173 -11.45 -8.40 5.17
N TRP A 174 -11.11 -9.31 4.26
CA TRP A 174 -10.70 -8.96 2.90
C TRP A 174 -11.80 -8.20 2.14
N GLN A 175 -13.06 -8.69 2.21
CA GLN A 175 -14.21 -8.02 1.60
C GLN A 175 -14.45 -6.64 2.18
N ALA A 176 -14.30 -6.49 3.50
CA ALA A 176 -14.46 -5.21 4.18
C ALA A 176 -13.38 -4.21 3.78
N GLN A 177 -12.11 -4.64 3.63
CA GLN A 177 -11.03 -3.82 3.08
C GLN A 177 -11.25 -3.49 1.60
N ALA A 178 -11.73 -4.45 0.79
CA ALA A 178 -12.03 -4.21 -0.62
C ALA A 178 -13.12 -3.12 -0.78
N ALA A 179 -14.10 -3.11 0.11
CA ALA A 179 -15.10 -2.04 0.16
C ALA A 179 -14.44 -0.67 0.42
N ALA A 180 -13.50 -0.58 1.37
CA ALA A 180 -12.77 0.67 1.63
C ALA A 180 -12.05 1.20 0.39
N GLY A 181 -11.42 0.32 -0.41
CA GLY A 181 -10.75 0.71 -1.65
C GLY A 181 -11.72 1.10 -2.77
N THR A 182 -12.75 0.28 -3.02
CA THR A 182 -13.67 0.48 -4.15
C THR A 182 -14.65 1.64 -3.95
N THR A 183 -14.94 2.01 -2.71
CA THR A 183 -15.82 3.13 -2.38
C THR A 183 -15.06 4.38 -1.94
N PHE A 184 -13.73 4.41 -2.07
CA PHE A 184 -12.90 5.54 -1.66
C PHE A 184 -13.30 6.81 -2.42
N PRO A 185 -13.88 7.80 -1.74
CA PRO A 185 -14.39 9.02 -2.39
C PRO A 185 -13.27 10.00 -2.77
N GLY A 186 -12.03 9.71 -2.33
CA GLY A 186 -10.92 10.63 -2.34
C GLY A 186 -10.81 11.45 -1.06
N ALA A 187 -9.58 11.69 -0.61
CA ALA A 187 -9.27 12.61 0.47
C ALA A 187 -9.09 14.05 -0.06
N ALA A 188 -9.05 15.03 0.83
CA ALA A 188 -8.78 16.43 0.49
C ALA A 188 -7.27 16.65 0.21
N ILE A 189 -6.71 15.89 -0.74
CA ILE A 189 -5.27 15.85 -1.02
C ILE A 189 -4.67 17.17 -1.49
N ASP A 190 -5.48 18.10 -1.99
CA ASP A 190 -5.07 19.46 -2.34
C ASP A 190 -4.61 20.27 -1.10
N SER A 191 -4.95 19.80 0.12
CA SER A 191 -4.53 20.41 1.39
C SER A 191 -3.25 19.80 1.97
N ILE A 192 -2.68 18.76 1.37
CA ILE A 192 -1.47 18.10 1.87
C ILE A 192 -0.28 19.06 1.77
N ALA A 193 0.30 19.39 2.91
CA ALA A 193 1.48 20.24 3.01
C ALA A 193 2.79 19.44 3.23
N ALA A 194 2.69 18.16 3.62
CA ALA A 194 3.85 17.29 3.77
C ALA A 194 4.53 17.08 2.42
N PRO A 195 5.87 17.15 2.34
CA PRO A 195 6.59 16.77 1.13
C PRO A 195 6.16 15.37 0.70
N THR A 196 5.75 15.22 -0.56
CA THR A 196 5.15 13.98 -1.07
C THR A 196 5.91 13.45 -2.27
N LEU A 197 6.21 12.16 -2.25
CA LEU A 197 6.71 11.37 -3.38
C LEU A 197 5.66 10.36 -3.82
N ILE A 198 5.41 10.28 -5.10
CA ILE A 198 4.54 9.29 -5.72
C ILE A 198 5.43 8.31 -6.47
N VAL A 199 5.32 7.01 -6.17
CA VAL A 199 6.09 5.95 -6.83
C VAL A 199 5.11 5.02 -7.55
N GLN A 200 5.32 4.82 -8.86
CA GLN A 200 4.39 4.08 -9.70
C GLN A 200 5.12 3.21 -10.72
N GLY A 201 4.76 1.92 -10.78
CA GLY A 201 5.19 1.03 -11.86
C GLY A 201 4.45 1.33 -13.16
N THR A 202 5.15 1.46 -14.28
CA THR A 202 4.52 1.79 -15.57
C THR A 202 3.71 0.62 -16.16
N ALA A 203 3.99 -0.61 -15.73
CA ALA A 203 3.27 -1.83 -16.11
C ALA A 203 2.28 -2.33 -15.04
N ASP A 204 1.85 -1.45 -14.12
CA ASP A 204 0.88 -1.79 -13.09
C ASP A 204 -0.50 -2.10 -13.71
N ASN A 205 -0.89 -3.39 -13.65
CA ASN A 205 -2.19 -3.85 -14.11
C ASN A 205 -3.28 -3.82 -13.02
N VAL A 206 -2.94 -3.44 -11.78
CA VAL A 206 -3.90 -3.38 -10.65
C VAL A 206 -4.45 -1.97 -10.48
N VAL A 207 -3.57 -0.99 -10.40
CA VAL A 207 -3.92 0.44 -10.33
C VAL A 207 -3.37 1.12 -11.58
N ASN A 208 -4.24 1.77 -12.34
CA ASN A 208 -3.86 2.44 -13.57
C ASN A 208 -2.71 3.44 -13.33
N PRO A 209 -1.56 3.32 -14.02
CA PRO A 209 -0.41 4.19 -13.82
C PRO A 209 -0.68 5.69 -13.94
N LEU A 210 -1.68 6.10 -14.72
CA LEU A 210 -2.11 7.50 -14.85
C LEU A 210 -2.56 8.12 -13.51
N ASN A 211 -2.84 7.31 -12.48
CA ASN A 211 -3.13 7.84 -11.14
C ASN A 211 -1.96 8.63 -10.55
N ALA A 212 -0.72 8.31 -10.92
CA ALA A 212 0.44 9.06 -10.47
C ALA A 212 0.38 10.53 -10.92
N GLU A 213 -0.01 10.78 -12.16
CA GLU A 213 -0.18 12.14 -12.70
C GLU A 213 -1.35 12.87 -12.03
N VAL A 214 -2.46 12.17 -11.79
CA VAL A 214 -3.62 12.75 -11.08
C VAL A 214 -3.24 13.16 -9.66
N LEU A 215 -2.55 12.30 -8.91
CA LEU A 215 -2.07 12.62 -7.57
C LEU A 215 -1.12 13.81 -7.57
N ALA A 216 -0.13 13.81 -8.47
CA ALA A 216 0.85 14.89 -8.56
C ALA A 216 0.24 16.24 -9.00
N SER A 217 -0.78 16.21 -9.84
CA SER A 217 -1.48 17.43 -10.26
C SER A 217 -2.26 18.09 -9.13
N ARG A 218 -2.64 17.31 -8.11
CA ARG A 218 -3.48 17.75 -6.99
C ARG A 218 -2.71 18.00 -5.70
N ILE A 219 -1.65 17.22 -5.42
CA ILE A 219 -0.84 17.39 -4.20
C ILE A 219 0.22 18.46 -4.44
N PRO A 220 0.20 19.60 -3.71
CA PRO A 220 1.14 20.69 -3.95
C PRO A 220 2.60 20.26 -3.79
N GLY A 221 3.40 20.44 -4.83
CA GLY A 221 4.85 20.14 -4.83
C GLY A 221 5.21 18.65 -4.80
N ALA A 222 4.26 17.76 -5.08
CA ALA A 222 4.54 16.33 -5.15
C ALA A 222 5.52 16.00 -6.28
N GLN A 223 6.41 15.04 -6.02
CA GLN A 223 7.35 14.47 -6.97
C GLN A 223 6.81 13.13 -7.48
N ILE A 224 7.16 12.77 -8.72
CA ILE A 224 6.80 11.46 -9.29
C ILE A 224 8.08 10.71 -9.64
N GLU A 225 8.11 9.43 -9.28
CA GLU A 225 9.08 8.45 -9.75
C GLU A 225 8.35 7.32 -10.47
N LEU A 226 8.60 7.16 -11.76
CA LEU A 226 8.02 6.11 -12.59
C LEU A 226 9.04 4.99 -12.79
N LEU A 227 8.64 3.77 -12.40
CA LEU A 227 9.47 2.58 -12.49
C LEU A 227 9.11 1.81 -13.77
N ASP A 228 9.96 1.96 -14.78
CA ASP A 228 9.69 1.43 -16.12
C ASP A 228 9.61 -0.10 -16.14
N GLY A 229 8.53 -0.63 -16.76
CA GLY A 229 8.24 -2.04 -16.89
C GLY A 229 7.87 -2.77 -15.59
N LEU A 230 7.88 -2.10 -14.42
CA LEU A 230 7.52 -2.71 -13.15
C LEU A 230 6.00 -2.67 -12.91
N GLY A 231 5.51 -3.67 -12.18
CA GLY A 231 4.09 -3.82 -11.86
C GLY A 231 3.68 -3.16 -10.55
N HIS A 232 2.58 -3.63 -10.00
CA HIS A 232 2.01 -3.17 -8.73
C HIS A 232 2.92 -3.49 -7.52
N LEU A 233 3.63 -4.60 -7.59
CA LEU A 233 4.51 -5.08 -6.52
C LEU A 233 5.99 -4.74 -6.79
N PHE A 234 6.29 -3.57 -7.34
CA PHE A 234 7.64 -3.15 -7.70
C PHE A 234 8.64 -3.22 -6.53
N PHE A 235 8.20 -3.04 -5.29
CA PHE A 235 9.03 -3.22 -4.09
C PHE A 235 9.36 -4.70 -3.77
N TRP A 236 8.73 -5.66 -4.45
CA TRP A 236 9.12 -7.06 -4.53
C TRP A 236 9.98 -7.35 -5.76
N GLU A 237 9.69 -6.70 -6.88
CA GLU A 237 10.42 -6.90 -8.13
C GLU A 237 11.83 -6.31 -8.08
N ARG A 238 11.98 -5.12 -7.47
CA ARG A 238 13.25 -4.40 -7.33
C ARG A 238 13.38 -3.71 -5.97
N PRO A 239 13.51 -4.50 -4.88
CA PRO A 239 13.51 -3.97 -3.52
C PRO A 239 14.60 -2.91 -3.28
N GLY A 240 15.84 -3.18 -3.68
CA GLY A 240 16.95 -2.24 -3.49
C GLY A 240 16.78 -0.92 -4.25
N GLU A 241 16.19 -0.93 -5.46
CA GLU A 241 15.85 0.28 -6.20
C GLU A 241 14.79 1.11 -5.47
N PHE A 242 13.74 0.45 -5.00
CA PHE A 242 12.69 1.10 -4.21
C PHE A 242 13.23 1.71 -2.91
N VAL A 243 14.04 0.96 -2.15
CA VAL A 243 14.66 1.46 -0.91
C VAL A 243 15.55 2.67 -1.18
N ARG A 244 16.35 2.63 -2.25
CA ARG A 244 17.19 3.77 -2.64
C ARG A 244 16.34 5.02 -2.89
N ILE A 245 15.29 4.91 -3.73
CA ILE A 245 14.40 6.02 -4.08
C ILE A 245 13.75 6.62 -2.83
N VAL A 246 13.17 5.76 -1.99
CA VAL A 246 12.50 6.19 -0.76
C VAL A 246 13.49 6.84 0.20
N SER A 247 14.67 6.25 0.38
CA SER A 247 15.69 6.79 1.30
C SER A 247 16.28 8.11 0.79
N GLU A 248 16.49 8.29 -0.50
CA GLU A 248 16.93 9.56 -1.09
C GLU A 248 15.90 10.68 -0.84
N PHE A 249 14.62 10.35 -0.92
CA PHE A 249 13.56 11.31 -0.65
C PHE A 249 13.40 11.59 0.86
N LEU A 250 13.43 10.57 1.70
CA LEU A 250 13.21 10.72 3.14
C LEU A 250 14.42 11.37 3.86
N GLY A 251 15.64 11.11 3.44
CA GLY A 251 16.87 11.67 4.01
C GLY A 251 17.58 10.75 4.97
#